data_db96f28a05dee4aa766e1d88492e9bbf
#
_entry.id   db96f28a05dee4aa766e1d88492e9bbf
#
_cell.length_a   1.000
_cell.length_b   1.000
_cell.length_c   1.000
_cell.angle_alpha   90.00
_cell.angle_beta   90.00
_cell.angle_gamma   90.00
#
_symmetry.space_group_name_H-M   'P 1'
#
loop_
_entity.id
_entity.type
_entity.pdbx_description
1 polymer ?
#
loop_
_entity_poly.entity_id
_entity_poly.type
_entity_poly.pdbx_seq_one_letter_code
_entity_poly.pdbx_strand_id
1 'polypeptide(L)'
;MVQITLTASVMLVDKAMNQRGQQQYLGNIGLKVNVKLGGLNSKIIEPAFKARRFMIMGGDTSHPSPSQMRMNPPPPAYTALTASWDKDCTQYTSVVSAQAATNQLIDDFVAMVGELVKRYREKNHGAIPDSIIYYRDGLSEGQFQQIIETEGKPLRSE
;
A
#
# COMPACT_ATOMS: atom_id res chain seq x y z
N MET A 1 22.84 -4.34 -6.68
CA MET A 1 22.31 -3.73 -5.44
C MET A 1 21.48 -4.80 -4.73
N VAL A 2 21.85 -5.21 -3.53
CA VAL A 2 21.08 -6.19 -2.75
C VAL A 2 19.93 -5.42 -2.08
N GLN A 3 18.70 -5.70 -2.47
CA GLN A 3 17.51 -5.13 -1.81
C GLN A 3 17.23 -5.95 -0.55
N ILE A 4 17.51 -5.37 0.62
CA ILE A 4 17.15 -5.99 1.90
C ILE A 4 15.69 -5.62 2.19
N THR A 5 14.80 -6.59 2.12
CA THR A 5 13.41 -6.42 2.55
C THR A 5 13.30 -6.74 4.03
N LEU A 6 13.04 -5.73 4.85
CA LEU A 6 12.80 -5.90 6.28
C LEU A 6 11.29 -6.08 6.54
N THR A 7 10.91 -7.25 7.04
CA THR A 7 9.55 -7.50 7.49
C THR A 7 9.47 -7.29 9.00
N ALA A 8 8.70 -6.29 9.43
CA ALA A 8 8.52 -5.95 10.84
C ALA A 8 7.03 -6.00 11.24
N SER A 9 6.77 -6.41 12.48
CA SER A 9 5.47 -6.34 13.14
C SER A 9 5.64 -5.87 14.57
N VAL A 10 4.82 -4.92 14.99
CA VAL A 10 4.82 -4.37 16.34
C VAL A 10 3.63 -4.94 17.12
N MET A 11 3.88 -5.38 18.36
CA MET A 11 2.86 -5.88 19.27
C MET A 11 2.82 -5.04 20.54
N LEU A 12 1.64 -4.90 21.13
CA LEU A 12 1.48 -4.36 22.48
C LEU A 12 1.71 -5.48 23.49
N VAL A 13 2.75 -5.34 24.32
CA VAL A 13 3.14 -6.35 25.32
C VAL A 13 1.98 -6.68 26.25
N ASP A 14 1.28 -5.66 26.78
CA ASP A 14 0.16 -5.86 27.71
C ASP A 14 -0.95 -6.71 27.10
N LYS A 15 -1.24 -6.53 25.79
CA LYS A 15 -2.22 -7.36 25.09
C LYS A 15 -1.74 -8.76 24.79
N ALA A 16 -0.45 -8.91 24.51
CA ALA A 16 0.16 -10.21 24.27
C ALA A 16 0.26 -11.07 25.54
N MET A 17 0.43 -10.44 26.69
CA MET A 17 0.56 -11.12 27.99
C MET A 17 -0.77 -11.27 28.74
N ASN A 18 -1.83 -10.58 28.32
CA ASN A 18 -3.14 -10.65 28.95
C ASN A 18 -3.86 -11.96 28.59
N GLN A 19 -4.02 -12.86 29.56
CA GLN A 19 -4.69 -14.16 29.34
C GLN A 19 -6.11 -14.02 28.77
N ARG A 20 -6.86 -12.96 29.12
CA ARG A 20 -8.19 -12.70 28.55
C ARG A 20 -8.04 -12.16 27.12
N GLY A 21 -8.43 -12.95 26.14
CA GLY A 21 -8.37 -12.58 24.73
C GLY A 21 -6.99 -12.77 24.07
N GLN A 22 -6.00 -13.32 24.77
CA GLN A 22 -4.66 -13.55 24.24
C GLN A 22 -4.66 -14.37 22.95
N GLN A 23 -5.41 -15.46 22.91
CA GLN A 23 -5.45 -16.35 21.74
C GLN A 23 -5.96 -15.61 20.50
N GLN A 24 -7.02 -14.82 20.65
CA GLN A 24 -7.56 -14.02 19.53
C GLN A 24 -6.56 -12.95 19.09
N TYR A 25 -5.91 -12.26 20.04
CA TYR A 25 -4.90 -11.24 19.74
C TYR A 25 -3.69 -11.83 18.99
N LEU A 26 -3.15 -12.93 19.50
CA LEU A 26 -2.03 -13.62 18.85
C LEU A 26 -2.42 -14.24 17.51
N GLY A 27 -3.64 -14.77 17.38
CA GLY A 27 -4.18 -15.22 16.12
C GLY A 27 -4.22 -14.10 15.07
N ASN A 28 -4.72 -12.93 15.43
CA ASN A 28 -4.74 -11.76 14.54
C ASN A 28 -3.33 -11.27 14.17
N ILE A 29 -2.37 -11.34 15.09
CA ILE A 29 -0.96 -11.05 14.79
C ILE A 29 -0.40 -12.10 13.83
N GLY A 30 -0.70 -13.38 14.05
CA GLY A 30 -0.28 -14.47 13.18
C GLY A 30 -0.75 -14.29 11.73
N LEU A 31 -2.01 -13.87 11.51
CA LEU A 31 -2.53 -13.54 10.19
C LEU A 31 -1.74 -12.41 9.52
N LYS A 32 -1.41 -11.35 10.25
CA LYS A 32 -0.60 -10.23 9.73
C LYS A 32 0.82 -10.65 9.39
N VAL A 33 1.44 -11.47 10.23
CA VAL A 33 2.79 -11.99 10.00
C VAL A 33 2.79 -12.90 8.76
N ASN A 34 1.80 -13.80 8.65
CA ASN A 34 1.66 -14.69 7.51
C ASN A 34 1.65 -13.93 6.18
N VAL A 35 0.80 -12.89 6.05
CA VAL A 35 0.74 -12.06 4.82
C VAL A 35 2.07 -11.36 4.54
N LYS A 36 2.72 -10.81 5.56
CA LYS A 36 4.02 -10.13 5.42
C LYS A 36 5.14 -11.09 4.98
N LEU A 37 5.03 -12.36 5.31
CA LEU A 37 5.94 -13.41 4.85
C LEU A 37 5.55 -14.01 3.49
N GLY A 38 4.54 -13.45 2.81
CA GLY A 38 4.06 -13.90 1.51
C GLY A 38 3.05 -15.05 1.58
N GLY A 39 2.56 -15.39 2.78
CA GLY A 39 1.52 -16.38 2.95
C GLY A 39 0.13 -15.85 2.58
N LEU A 40 -0.81 -16.76 2.41
CA LEU A 40 -2.20 -16.49 2.07
C LEU A 40 -3.12 -16.86 3.23
N ASN A 41 -3.93 -15.90 3.69
CA ASN A 41 -4.91 -16.15 4.77
C ASN A 41 -6.27 -16.59 4.24
N SER A 42 -6.74 -15.95 3.16
CA SER A 42 -8.05 -16.19 2.55
C SER A 42 -8.05 -15.75 1.09
N LYS A 43 -8.98 -16.30 0.31
CA LYS A 43 -9.23 -15.87 -1.08
C LYS A 43 -10.66 -15.41 -1.22
N ILE A 44 -10.85 -14.35 -1.99
CA ILE A 44 -12.18 -13.89 -2.38
C ILE A 44 -12.65 -14.76 -3.56
N ILE A 45 -13.80 -15.41 -3.41
CA ILE A 45 -14.44 -16.19 -4.46
C ILE A 45 -15.53 -15.30 -5.07
N GLU A 46 -15.14 -14.35 -5.91
CA GLU A 46 -16.06 -13.45 -6.60
C GLU A 46 -15.89 -13.61 -8.12
N PRO A 47 -16.95 -14.00 -8.86
CA PRO A 47 -16.85 -14.22 -10.30
C PRO A 47 -16.38 -12.98 -11.08
N ALA A 48 -16.72 -11.77 -10.62
CA ALA A 48 -16.28 -10.53 -11.26
C ALA A 48 -14.76 -10.40 -11.32
N PHE A 49 -14.04 -10.82 -10.27
CA PHE A 49 -12.57 -10.80 -10.25
C PHE A 49 -11.93 -11.88 -11.14
N LYS A 50 -12.71 -12.89 -11.57
CA LYS A 50 -12.23 -13.92 -12.49
C LYS A 50 -12.36 -13.53 -13.95
N ALA A 51 -13.31 -12.63 -14.28
CA ALA A 51 -13.60 -12.20 -15.63
C ALA A 51 -12.56 -11.22 -16.19
N ARG A 52 -11.87 -10.48 -15.31
CA ARG A 52 -10.86 -9.46 -15.66
C ARG A 52 -9.69 -9.52 -14.70
N ARG A 53 -8.54 -9.03 -15.14
CA ARG A 53 -7.36 -8.87 -14.29
C ARG A 53 -7.45 -7.52 -13.58
N PHE A 54 -7.75 -7.55 -12.29
CA PHE A 54 -7.75 -6.37 -11.45
C PHE A 54 -6.41 -6.21 -10.75
N MET A 55 -6.02 -4.94 -10.54
CA MET A 55 -5.01 -4.55 -9.56
C MET A 55 -5.69 -3.64 -8.54
N ILE A 56 -5.71 -4.06 -7.29
CA ILE A 56 -6.19 -3.22 -6.18
C ILE A 56 -4.98 -2.49 -5.63
N MET A 57 -5.05 -1.16 -5.61
CA MET A 57 -3.95 -0.30 -5.17
C MET A 57 -4.43 0.63 -4.06
N GLY A 58 -3.60 0.84 -3.05
CA GLY A 58 -3.80 1.81 -1.99
C GLY A 58 -2.63 2.76 -1.87
N GLY A 59 -2.90 4.02 -1.62
CA GLY A 59 -1.89 5.06 -1.41
C GLY A 59 -2.12 5.83 -0.12
N ASP A 60 -1.03 6.09 0.61
CA ASP A 60 -1.05 6.87 1.84
C ASP A 60 0.23 7.69 1.97
N THR A 61 0.16 8.78 2.75
CA THR A 61 1.29 9.67 3.04
C THR A 61 1.40 9.88 4.55
N SER A 62 2.54 9.53 5.10
CA SER A 62 2.88 9.76 6.51
C SER A 62 3.67 11.05 6.63
N HIS A 63 3.09 12.05 7.30
CA HIS A 63 3.71 13.34 7.55
C HIS A 63 4.46 13.37 8.89
N PRO A 64 5.53 14.19 9.00
CA PRO A 64 6.16 14.47 10.28
C PRO A 64 5.17 15.06 11.30
N SER A 65 5.39 14.73 12.57
CA SER A 65 4.61 15.31 13.66
C SER A 65 4.80 16.83 13.75
N PRO A 66 3.87 17.58 14.40
CA PRO A 66 4.01 19.03 14.55
C PRO A 66 5.32 19.46 15.27
N SER A 67 5.85 18.64 16.14
CA SER A 67 7.16 18.89 16.80
C SER A 67 8.33 18.72 15.82
N GLN A 68 8.28 17.71 14.97
CA GLN A 68 9.29 17.46 13.93
C GLN A 68 9.26 18.50 12.83
N MET A 69 8.10 19.06 12.49
CA MET A 69 7.97 20.15 11.53
C MET A 69 8.68 21.44 11.96
N ARG A 70 9.00 21.60 13.27
CA ARG A 70 9.78 22.74 13.79
C ARG A 70 11.29 22.53 13.69
N MET A 71 11.74 21.35 13.28
CA MET A 71 13.17 21.10 13.03
C MET A 71 13.63 21.82 11.78
N ASN A 72 14.92 22.13 11.67
CA ASN A 72 15.51 22.77 10.50
C ASN A 72 16.73 21.97 10.00
N PRO A 73 16.62 21.26 8.84
CA PRO A 73 15.42 21.06 8.05
C PRO A 73 14.41 20.10 8.73
N PRO A 74 13.12 20.19 8.42
CA PRO A 74 12.16 19.18 8.88
C PRO A 74 12.43 17.84 8.17
N PRO A 75 12.14 16.70 8.82
CA PRO A 75 12.24 15.40 8.16
C PRO A 75 11.24 15.30 7.00
N PRO A 76 11.51 14.46 5.98
CA PRO A 76 10.61 14.28 4.85
C PRO A 76 9.28 13.61 5.26
N ALA A 77 8.24 13.81 4.46
CA ALA A 77 7.09 12.94 4.43
C ALA A 77 7.44 11.66 3.65
N TYR A 78 6.82 10.54 4.03
CA TYR A 78 6.98 9.27 3.32
C TYR A 78 5.65 8.89 2.70
N THR A 79 5.68 8.64 1.40
CA THR A 79 4.53 8.14 0.64
C THR A 79 4.71 6.66 0.34
N ALA A 80 3.63 5.90 0.39
CA ALA A 80 3.61 4.50 0.04
C ALA A 80 2.47 4.20 -0.93
N LEU A 81 2.76 3.47 -2.00
CA LEU A 81 1.77 2.81 -2.82
C LEU A 81 1.91 1.30 -2.62
N THR A 82 0.80 0.64 -2.33
CA THR A 82 0.71 -0.80 -2.18
C THR A 82 -0.27 -1.34 -3.22
N ALA A 83 0.10 -2.38 -3.95
CA ALA A 83 -0.77 -2.95 -4.97
C ALA A 83 -0.77 -4.48 -4.93
N SER A 84 -1.92 -5.07 -5.26
CA SER A 84 -2.02 -6.51 -5.48
C SER A 84 -1.25 -6.89 -6.74
N TRP A 85 -0.54 -8.02 -6.71
CA TRP A 85 0.23 -8.51 -7.85
C TRP A 85 -0.23 -9.87 -8.35
N ASP A 86 -1.19 -10.49 -7.67
CA ASP A 86 -1.81 -11.75 -8.08
C ASP A 86 -3.23 -11.52 -8.61
N LYS A 87 -3.70 -12.43 -9.42
CA LYS A 87 -5.04 -12.36 -10.03
C LYS A 87 -6.20 -12.51 -9.04
N ASP A 88 -5.94 -13.04 -7.84
CA ASP A 88 -6.94 -13.19 -6.78
C ASP A 88 -6.97 -11.94 -5.86
N CYS A 89 -6.14 -10.93 -6.11
CA CYS A 89 -5.98 -9.69 -5.33
C CYS A 89 -5.71 -9.96 -3.83
N THR A 90 -4.92 -10.98 -3.53
CA THR A 90 -4.65 -11.45 -2.16
C THR A 90 -3.23 -11.19 -1.69
N GLN A 91 -2.28 -11.08 -2.62
CA GLN A 91 -0.88 -10.79 -2.34
C GLN A 91 -0.52 -9.38 -2.78
N TYR A 92 0.22 -8.66 -1.96
CA TYR A 92 0.53 -7.25 -2.18
C TYR A 92 2.03 -7.00 -2.18
N THR A 93 2.44 -6.00 -2.95
CA THR A 93 3.77 -5.41 -2.94
C THR A 93 3.67 -3.91 -2.76
N SER A 94 4.73 -3.28 -2.25
CA SER A 94 4.72 -1.84 -1.96
C SER A 94 5.95 -1.16 -2.53
N VAL A 95 5.77 0.11 -2.90
CA VAL A 95 6.84 1.05 -3.24
C VAL A 95 6.71 2.24 -2.31
N VAL A 96 7.84 2.75 -1.83
CA VAL A 96 7.90 3.89 -0.91
C VAL A 96 8.80 4.96 -1.51
N SER A 97 8.39 6.22 -1.39
CA SER A 97 9.18 7.41 -1.74
C SER A 97 9.19 8.41 -0.59
N ALA A 98 10.21 9.26 -0.56
CA ALA A 98 10.31 10.38 0.36
C ALA A 98 10.09 11.69 -0.40
N GLN A 99 9.30 12.60 0.18
CA GLN A 99 8.97 13.88 -0.43
C GLN A 99 8.99 15.01 0.59
N ALA A 100 8.78 16.24 0.13
CA ALA A 100 8.72 17.40 1.01
C ALA A 100 7.63 17.21 2.09
N ALA A 101 7.95 17.58 3.33
CA ALA A 101 7.11 17.35 4.51
C ALA A 101 5.69 17.93 4.39
N THR A 102 5.50 18.94 3.57
CA THR A 102 4.22 19.66 3.37
C THR A 102 3.39 19.16 2.20
N ASN A 103 3.97 18.31 1.33
CA ASN A 103 3.26 17.85 0.14
C ASN A 103 2.20 16.80 0.50
N GLN A 104 0.96 17.05 0.07
CA GLN A 104 -0.16 16.14 0.24
C GLN A 104 -0.28 15.17 -0.97
N LEU A 105 0.12 15.64 -2.15
CA LEU A 105 0.16 14.83 -3.37
C LEU A 105 1.36 13.89 -3.31
N ILE A 106 1.26 12.78 -4.01
CA ILE A 106 2.38 11.84 -4.18
C ILE A 106 3.23 12.31 -5.37
N ASP A 107 4.40 12.90 -5.10
CA ASP A 107 5.24 13.53 -6.12
C ASP A 107 5.69 12.52 -7.20
N ASP A 108 6.10 11.32 -6.79
CA ASP A 108 6.59 10.26 -7.68
C ASP A 108 5.50 9.29 -8.14
N PHE A 109 4.22 9.67 -8.09
CA PHE A 109 3.07 8.77 -8.30
C PHE A 109 3.22 7.91 -9.56
N VAL A 110 3.48 8.53 -10.71
CA VAL A 110 3.57 7.81 -12.00
C VAL A 110 4.72 6.80 -12.00
N ALA A 111 5.89 7.17 -11.46
CA ALA A 111 7.02 6.26 -11.37
C ALA A 111 6.74 5.08 -10.44
N MET A 112 6.11 5.33 -9.28
CA MET A 112 5.72 4.31 -8.32
C MET A 112 4.68 3.34 -8.89
N VAL A 113 3.67 3.85 -9.61
CA VAL A 113 2.69 3.01 -10.32
C VAL A 113 3.36 2.17 -11.40
N GLY A 114 4.24 2.77 -12.19
CA GLY A 114 5.02 2.05 -13.21
C GLY A 114 5.78 0.86 -12.65
N GLU A 115 6.43 1.03 -11.49
CA GLU A 115 7.13 -0.05 -10.80
C GLU A 115 6.17 -1.14 -10.30
N LEU A 116 5.00 -0.78 -9.76
CA LEU A 116 3.99 -1.73 -9.32
C LEU A 116 3.40 -2.53 -10.50
N VAL A 117 3.10 -1.86 -11.62
CA VAL A 117 2.63 -2.53 -12.85
C VAL A 117 3.69 -3.45 -13.43
N LYS A 118 4.97 -3.06 -13.39
CA LYS A 118 6.10 -3.91 -13.81
C LYS A 118 6.15 -5.19 -12.96
N ARG A 119 6.05 -5.08 -11.62
CA ARG A 119 6.02 -6.24 -10.72
C ARG A 119 4.81 -7.14 -10.96
N TYR A 120 3.65 -6.54 -11.23
CA TYR A 120 2.45 -7.29 -11.63
C TYR A 120 2.72 -8.10 -12.90
N ARG A 121 3.28 -7.46 -13.93
CA ARG A 121 3.61 -8.07 -15.21
C ARG A 121 4.58 -9.24 -15.06
N GLU A 122 5.62 -9.09 -14.23
CA GLU A 122 6.61 -10.14 -13.96
C GLU A 122 5.95 -11.38 -13.32
N LYS A 123 5.00 -11.17 -12.40
CA LYS A 123 4.26 -12.26 -11.72
C LYS A 123 3.18 -12.91 -12.59
N ASN A 124 2.66 -12.20 -13.58
CA ASN A 124 1.55 -12.66 -14.42
C ASN A 124 1.99 -12.99 -15.86
N HIS A 125 3.20 -13.53 -16.04
CA HIS A 125 3.71 -14.02 -17.32
C HIS A 125 3.66 -12.97 -18.45
N GLY A 126 3.92 -11.72 -18.13
CA GLY A 126 3.92 -10.61 -19.08
C GLY A 126 2.58 -9.89 -19.23
N ALA A 127 1.50 -10.39 -18.62
CA ALA A 127 0.20 -9.73 -18.65
C ALA A 127 0.16 -8.51 -17.71
N ILE A 128 -0.53 -7.46 -18.14
CA ILE A 128 -0.83 -6.27 -17.34
C ILE A 128 -2.26 -6.33 -16.78
N PRO A 129 -2.60 -5.57 -15.74
CA PRO A 129 -3.98 -5.47 -15.27
C PRO A 129 -4.88 -4.81 -16.33
N ASP A 130 -6.11 -5.31 -16.45
CA ASP A 130 -7.13 -4.71 -17.34
C ASP A 130 -7.82 -3.52 -16.65
N SER A 131 -7.76 -3.48 -15.32
CA SER A 131 -8.36 -2.41 -14.50
C SER A 131 -7.61 -2.23 -13.19
N ILE A 132 -7.45 -0.97 -12.77
CA ILE A 132 -6.88 -0.60 -11.48
C ILE A 132 -7.99 0.03 -10.62
N ILE A 133 -8.16 -0.48 -9.40
CA ILE A 133 -9.00 0.13 -8.37
C ILE A 133 -8.06 0.81 -7.39
N TYR A 134 -8.10 2.14 -7.32
CA TYR A 134 -7.22 2.92 -6.48
C TYR A 134 -7.96 3.53 -5.29
N TYR A 135 -7.47 3.23 -4.10
CA TYR A 135 -7.90 3.81 -2.83
C TYR A 135 -6.86 4.81 -2.34
N ARG A 136 -7.25 6.04 -2.07
CA ARG A 136 -6.37 7.10 -1.56
C ARG A 136 -6.84 7.52 -0.17
N ASP A 137 -6.00 7.26 0.84
CA ASP A 137 -6.27 7.64 2.23
C ASP A 137 -5.71 9.02 2.57
N GLY A 138 -6.15 9.59 3.68
CA GLY A 138 -5.62 10.84 4.25
C GLY A 138 -6.04 12.12 3.52
N LEU A 139 -7.18 12.13 2.81
CA LEU A 139 -7.67 13.28 2.05
C LEU A 139 -8.91 13.91 2.68
N SER A 140 -8.99 15.25 2.60
CA SER A 140 -10.23 16.00 2.82
C SER A 140 -11.05 16.12 1.53
N GLU A 141 -12.36 16.37 1.64
CA GLU A 141 -13.24 16.53 0.48
C GLU A 141 -12.75 17.60 -0.51
N GLY A 142 -12.18 18.69 -0.02
CA GLY A 142 -11.64 19.76 -0.86
C GLY A 142 -10.44 19.36 -1.73
N GLN A 143 -9.81 18.21 -1.46
CA GLN A 143 -8.65 17.72 -2.19
C GLN A 143 -9.01 16.68 -3.26
N PHE A 144 -10.23 16.14 -3.28
CA PHE A 144 -10.60 15.06 -4.19
C PHE A 144 -10.41 15.41 -5.65
N GLN A 145 -10.83 16.62 -6.07
CA GLN A 145 -10.70 17.02 -7.48
C GLN A 145 -9.23 17.09 -7.91
N GLN A 146 -8.38 17.64 -7.06
CA GLN A 146 -6.94 17.75 -7.34
C GLN A 146 -6.29 16.36 -7.47
N ILE A 147 -6.63 15.43 -6.57
CA ILE A 147 -6.12 14.04 -6.61
C ILE A 147 -6.60 13.31 -7.87
N ILE A 148 -7.87 13.48 -8.26
CA ILE A 148 -8.38 12.89 -9.50
C ILE A 148 -7.58 13.39 -10.71
N GLU A 149 -7.19 14.65 -10.72
CA GLU A 149 -6.42 15.25 -11.83
C GLU A 149 -4.96 14.84 -11.83
N THR A 150 -4.32 14.74 -10.67
CA THR A 150 -2.87 14.49 -10.56
C THR A 150 -2.52 13.02 -10.45
N GLU A 151 -3.32 12.24 -9.73
CA GLU A 151 -3.09 10.82 -9.50
C GLU A 151 -4.05 9.94 -10.34
N GLY A 152 -5.32 10.36 -10.48
CA GLY A 152 -6.34 9.59 -11.19
C GLY A 152 -6.22 9.63 -12.72
N LYS A 153 -5.95 10.79 -13.32
CA LYS A 153 -5.80 10.90 -14.78
C LYS A 153 -4.66 10.06 -15.34
N PRO A 154 -3.45 10.03 -14.73
CA PRO A 154 -2.37 9.18 -15.21
C PRO A 154 -2.66 7.68 -15.19
N LEU A 155 -3.66 7.24 -14.40
CA LEU A 155 -4.09 5.83 -14.37
C LEU A 155 -5.06 5.47 -15.51
N ARG A 156 -5.63 6.45 -16.18
CA ARG A 156 -6.51 6.22 -17.34
C ARG A 156 -5.64 6.11 -18.59
N SER A 157 -5.59 4.94 -19.20
CA SER A 157 -5.10 4.82 -20.58
C SER A 157 -6.03 5.61 -21.50
N GLU A 158 -5.48 6.48 -22.35
CA GLU A 158 -6.16 6.96 -23.53
C GLU A 158 -6.50 5.80 -24.47
#